data_5a32ad078fabf529763acf94b8a53acc
#
_entry.id   5a32ad078fabf529763acf94b8a53acc
#
_cell.length_a   1.000
_cell.length_b   1.000
_cell.length_c   1.000
_cell.angle_alpha   90.00
_cell.angle_beta   90.00
_cell.angle_gamma   90.00
#
_symmetry.space_group_name_H-M   'P 1'
#
loop_
_entity.id
_entity.type
_entity.pdbx_description
1 polymer ?
#
loop_
_entity_poly.entity_id
_entity_poly.type
_entity_poly.pdbx_seq_one_letter_code
_entity_poly.pdbx_strand_id
1 'polypeptide(L)'
;MKISKNKLLGMLIFLLVSSISISGQYKDQLVSRMSDFRNKVYENVSEGHDVQQKEALWQMEEEWDKELNIVYQKIMKIANTKTKNNPRNAQRAWLKSRDKKVQDSYYFENPEGGSMGVLFSLNTNVKLLEQRTLELAEMYDRLTGK
;
A
#
# COMPACT_ATOMS: atom_id res chain seq x y z
N MET A 1 -0.27 34.54 55.00
CA MET A 1 0.55 33.82 53.99
C MET A 1 -0.12 34.02 52.62
N LYS A 2 0.39 34.91 51.81
CA LYS A 2 -0.18 35.24 50.46
C LYS A 2 0.35 34.20 49.45
N ILE A 3 -0.50 33.33 48.99
CA ILE A 3 -0.16 32.37 47.91
C ILE A 3 -0.21 33.14 46.62
N SER A 4 0.97 33.22 45.95
CA SER A 4 1.16 33.92 44.71
C SER A 4 0.32 33.33 43.56
N LYS A 5 -0.54 34.16 42.97
CA LYS A 5 -1.43 33.79 41.83
C LYS A 5 -0.70 33.35 40.55
N ASN A 6 0.63 33.43 40.51
CA ASN A 6 1.44 33.12 39.33
C ASN A 6 1.85 31.65 39.23
N LYS A 7 1.57 30.79 40.21
CA LYS A 7 1.84 29.34 40.15
C LYS A 7 0.68 28.52 39.57
N LEU A 8 -0.52 29.08 39.47
CA LEU A 8 -1.68 28.39 38.87
C LEU A 8 -1.77 28.52 37.34
N LEU A 9 -1.07 29.49 36.77
CA LEU A 9 -1.10 29.69 35.30
C LEU A 9 -0.13 28.78 34.54
N GLY A 10 0.86 28.19 35.22
CA GLY A 10 1.84 27.28 34.63
C GLY A 10 1.38 25.81 34.51
N MET A 11 0.27 25.45 35.16
CA MET A 11 -0.20 24.06 35.26
C MET A 11 -1.35 23.72 34.31
N LEU A 12 -1.86 24.73 33.59
CA LEU A 12 -3.00 24.56 32.65
C LEU A 12 -2.60 24.48 31.17
N ILE A 13 -1.30 24.55 30.88
CA ILE A 13 -0.80 24.51 29.47
C ILE A 13 -0.34 23.10 29.06
N PHE A 14 -0.40 22.10 29.97
CA PHE A 14 0.13 20.76 29.68
C PHE A 14 -0.93 19.71 29.31
N LEU A 15 -2.16 20.08 29.03
CA LEU A 15 -3.25 19.15 28.66
C LEU A 15 -3.92 19.45 27.32
N LEU A 16 -3.26 20.21 26.47
CA LEU A 16 -3.58 20.28 25.03
C LEU A 16 -2.46 19.62 24.23
N VAL A 17 -2.04 18.44 24.63
CA VAL A 17 -1.50 17.48 23.67
C VAL A 17 -2.70 16.99 22.89
N SER A 18 -3.02 17.78 21.86
CA SER A 18 -3.83 17.42 20.73
C SER A 18 -3.76 15.90 20.51
N SER A 19 -4.89 15.23 20.62
CA SER A 19 -5.20 14.04 19.84
C SER A 19 -5.03 14.43 18.37
N ILE A 20 -3.79 14.48 17.90
CA ILE A 20 -3.51 14.32 16.49
C ILE A 20 -4.02 12.90 16.25
N SER A 21 -5.22 12.80 15.72
CA SER A 21 -5.72 11.58 15.12
C SER A 21 -4.70 11.24 14.05
N ILE A 22 -3.80 10.29 14.34
CA ILE A 22 -2.87 9.73 13.38
C ILE A 22 -3.74 8.82 12.50
N SER A 23 -4.63 9.46 11.72
CA SER A 23 -5.39 8.82 10.67
C SER A 23 -4.36 8.43 9.60
N GLY A 24 -4.25 7.15 9.29
CA GLY A 24 -3.38 6.68 8.23
C GLY A 24 -2.05 6.07 8.68
N GLN A 25 -1.84 5.79 9.96
CA GLN A 25 -0.56 5.30 10.49
C GLN A 25 -0.04 4.03 9.79
N TYR A 26 -0.89 3.05 9.49
CA TYR A 26 -0.46 1.82 8.81
C TYR A 26 -0.10 2.08 7.35
N LYS A 27 -0.95 2.84 6.64
CA LYS A 27 -0.71 3.23 5.25
C LYS A 27 0.59 4.02 5.09
N ASP A 28 0.85 4.99 5.98
CA ASP A 28 2.06 5.81 5.92
C ASP A 28 3.33 4.98 6.17
N GLN A 29 3.30 4.06 7.15
CA GLN A 29 4.39 3.13 7.41
C GLN A 29 4.62 2.18 6.22
N LEU A 30 3.56 1.71 5.58
CA LEU A 30 3.64 0.87 4.39
C LEU A 30 4.28 1.63 3.23
N VAL A 31 3.83 2.86 2.95
CA VAL A 31 4.40 3.72 1.90
C VAL A 31 5.90 3.94 2.13
N SER A 32 6.30 4.25 3.37
CA SER A 32 7.72 4.43 3.72
C SER A 32 8.54 3.18 3.44
N ARG A 33 8.11 2.00 3.94
CA ARG A 33 8.82 0.73 3.69
C ARG A 33 8.95 0.40 2.22
N MET A 34 7.87 0.58 1.46
CA MET A 34 7.86 0.27 0.04
C MET A 34 8.68 1.27 -0.78
N SER A 35 8.78 2.53 -0.35
CA SER A 35 9.68 3.51 -0.94
C SER A 35 11.15 3.11 -0.74
N ASP A 36 11.53 2.71 0.48
CA ASP A 36 12.88 2.25 0.79
C ASP A 36 13.23 0.99 -0.01
N PHE A 37 12.29 0.04 -0.09
CA PHE A 37 12.45 -1.17 -0.89
C PHE A 37 12.63 -0.87 -2.37
N ARG A 38 11.79 0.01 -2.95
CA ARG A 38 11.89 0.47 -4.33
C ARG A 38 13.25 1.09 -4.62
N ASN A 39 13.72 2.00 -3.77
CA ASN A 39 15.02 2.64 -3.93
C ASN A 39 16.14 1.59 -3.98
N LYS A 40 16.11 0.60 -3.08
CA LYS A 40 17.09 -0.48 -3.05
C LYS A 40 17.06 -1.34 -4.33
N VAL A 41 15.87 -1.70 -4.80
CA VAL A 41 15.68 -2.54 -5.99
C VAL A 41 16.18 -1.85 -7.25
N TYR A 42 15.94 -0.52 -7.36
CA TYR A 42 16.32 0.24 -8.55
C TYR A 42 17.71 0.90 -8.46
N GLU A 43 18.44 0.76 -7.36
CA GLU A 43 19.76 1.39 -7.14
C GLU A 43 20.77 1.08 -8.27
N ASN A 44 20.71 -0.13 -8.81
CA ASN A 44 21.65 -0.62 -9.84
C ASN A 44 20.98 -0.91 -11.18
N VAL A 45 19.75 -0.43 -11.40
CA VAL A 45 19.07 -0.59 -12.70
C VAL A 45 19.52 0.51 -13.64
N SER A 46 20.24 0.13 -14.70
CA SER A 46 20.67 1.07 -15.74
C SER A 46 19.59 1.23 -16.81
N GLU A 47 19.50 2.43 -17.38
CA GLU A 47 18.61 2.68 -18.52
C GLU A 47 18.98 1.79 -19.72
N GLY A 48 17.98 1.22 -20.39
CA GLY A 48 18.16 0.38 -21.58
C GLY A 48 18.50 -1.09 -21.31
N HIS A 49 18.55 -1.53 -20.05
CA HIS A 49 18.77 -2.93 -19.70
C HIS A 49 17.45 -3.64 -19.34
N ASP A 50 16.74 -4.13 -20.35
CA ASP A 50 15.44 -4.81 -20.18
C ASP A 50 15.44 -5.93 -19.14
N VAL A 51 16.52 -6.69 -19.03
CA VAL A 51 16.64 -7.80 -18.06
C VAL A 51 16.64 -7.27 -16.63
N GLN A 52 17.42 -6.21 -16.35
CA GLN A 52 17.48 -5.60 -15.03
C GLN A 52 16.15 -4.93 -14.65
N GLN A 53 15.49 -4.29 -15.61
CA GLN A 53 14.18 -3.68 -15.39
C GLN A 53 13.11 -4.73 -15.06
N LYS A 54 13.10 -5.87 -15.79
CA LYS A 54 12.19 -6.98 -15.49
C LYS A 54 12.45 -7.58 -14.12
N GLU A 55 13.71 -7.81 -13.76
CA GLU A 55 14.09 -8.33 -12.46
C GLU A 55 13.63 -7.39 -11.33
N ALA A 56 13.84 -6.09 -11.48
CA ALA A 56 13.36 -5.08 -10.53
C ALA A 56 11.83 -5.09 -10.40
N LEU A 57 11.10 -5.20 -11.50
CA LEU A 57 9.65 -5.28 -11.50
C LEU A 57 9.15 -6.58 -10.84
N TRP A 58 9.80 -7.73 -11.06
CA TRP A 58 9.44 -8.97 -10.37
C TRP A 58 9.61 -8.86 -8.85
N GLN A 59 10.71 -8.28 -8.38
CA GLN A 59 10.92 -8.04 -6.96
C GLN A 59 9.86 -7.09 -6.38
N MET A 60 9.50 -6.04 -7.10
CA MET A 60 8.42 -5.12 -6.71
C MET A 60 7.05 -5.82 -6.68
N GLU A 61 6.76 -6.69 -7.66
CA GLU A 61 5.53 -7.49 -7.71
C GLU A 61 5.42 -8.39 -6.49
N GLU A 62 6.46 -9.15 -6.19
CA GLU A 62 6.51 -10.08 -5.05
C GLU A 62 6.28 -9.34 -3.72
N GLU A 63 6.97 -8.22 -3.51
CA GLU A 63 6.83 -7.48 -2.25
C GLU A 63 5.46 -6.80 -2.11
N TRP A 64 4.91 -6.23 -3.20
CA TRP A 64 3.56 -5.68 -3.17
C TRP A 64 2.48 -6.76 -2.97
N ASP A 65 2.61 -7.94 -3.58
CA ASP A 65 1.66 -9.05 -3.36
C ASP A 65 1.71 -9.55 -1.91
N LYS A 66 2.89 -9.64 -1.32
CA LYS A 66 3.08 -9.98 0.09
C LYS A 66 2.40 -8.96 1.00
N GLU A 67 2.64 -7.66 0.79
CA GLU A 67 2.03 -6.60 1.61
C GLU A 67 0.50 -6.56 1.43
N LEU A 68 0.00 -6.79 0.22
CA LEU A 68 -1.44 -6.93 -0.06
C LEU A 68 -2.05 -8.04 0.77
N ASN A 69 -1.42 -9.20 0.80
CA ASN A 69 -1.90 -10.35 1.58
C ASN A 69 -1.86 -10.07 3.08
N ILE A 70 -0.82 -9.40 3.59
CA ILE A 70 -0.70 -9.01 5.00
C ILE A 70 -1.85 -8.09 5.41
N VAL A 71 -2.09 -7.01 4.67
CA VAL A 71 -3.14 -6.05 5.03
C VAL A 71 -4.54 -6.64 4.87
N TYR A 72 -4.76 -7.45 3.83
CA TYR A 72 -6.02 -8.17 3.66
C TYR A 72 -6.33 -9.09 4.85
N GLN A 73 -5.35 -9.88 5.31
CA GLN A 73 -5.51 -10.73 6.49
C GLN A 73 -5.78 -9.93 7.76
N LYS A 74 -5.13 -8.75 7.94
CA LYS A 74 -5.41 -7.85 9.06
C LYS A 74 -6.87 -7.40 9.05
N ILE A 75 -7.40 -6.97 7.91
CA ILE A 75 -8.81 -6.60 7.74
C ILE A 75 -9.72 -7.78 8.08
N MET A 76 -9.42 -8.98 7.56
CA MET A 76 -10.23 -10.18 7.79
C MET A 76 -10.24 -10.63 9.26
N LYS A 77 -9.23 -10.31 10.05
CA LYS A 77 -9.21 -10.59 11.50
C LYS A 77 -10.13 -9.67 12.29
N ILE A 78 -10.23 -8.39 11.91
CA ILE A 78 -11.01 -7.39 12.64
C ILE A 78 -12.45 -7.26 12.10
N ALA A 79 -12.70 -7.64 10.87
CA ALA A 79 -14.04 -7.64 10.28
C ALA A 79 -14.94 -8.64 11.00
N ASN A 80 -16.12 -8.19 11.43
CA ASN A 80 -17.13 -9.08 12.02
C ASN A 80 -17.79 -9.97 10.94
N THR A 81 -18.55 -10.98 11.38
CA THR A 81 -19.17 -11.97 10.47
C THR A 81 -20.08 -11.33 9.41
N LYS A 82 -20.79 -10.23 9.74
CA LYS A 82 -21.64 -9.51 8.77
C LYS A 82 -20.83 -8.75 7.71
N THR A 83 -19.68 -8.21 8.07
CA THR A 83 -18.87 -7.37 7.18
C THR A 83 -17.81 -8.14 6.40
N LYS A 84 -17.44 -9.36 6.81
CA LYS A 84 -16.43 -10.19 6.10
C LYS A 84 -16.74 -10.49 4.65
N ASN A 85 -18.00 -10.59 4.28
CA ASN A 85 -18.38 -10.93 2.89
C ASN A 85 -18.04 -9.79 1.91
N ASN A 86 -18.15 -8.53 2.33
CA ASN A 86 -17.85 -7.40 1.46
C ASN A 86 -16.38 -7.35 1.03
N PRO A 87 -15.37 -7.39 1.93
CA PRO A 87 -13.97 -7.40 1.52
C PRO A 87 -13.59 -8.66 0.73
N ARG A 88 -14.19 -9.83 1.02
CA ARG A 88 -13.97 -11.04 0.21
C ARG A 88 -14.46 -10.90 -1.21
N ASN A 89 -15.69 -10.45 -1.40
CA ASN A 89 -16.28 -10.29 -2.73
C ASN A 89 -15.55 -9.20 -3.52
N ALA A 90 -15.23 -8.09 -2.88
CA ALA A 90 -14.44 -7.02 -3.48
C ALA A 90 -13.05 -7.51 -3.92
N GLN A 91 -12.38 -8.31 -3.08
CA GLN A 91 -11.06 -8.86 -3.43
C GLN A 91 -11.14 -9.85 -4.59
N ARG A 92 -12.15 -10.71 -4.64
CA ARG A 92 -12.37 -11.65 -5.77
C ARG A 92 -12.67 -10.90 -7.08
N ALA A 93 -13.49 -9.88 -7.03
CA ALA A 93 -13.80 -9.05 -8.19
C ALA A 93 -12.54 -8.30 -8.68
N TRP A 94 -11.75 -7.75 -7.76
CA TRP A 94 -10.49 -7.11 -8.07
C TRP A 94 -9.51 -8.05 -8.74
N LEU A 95 -9.32 -9.28 -8.22
CA LEU A 95 -8.42 -10.28 -8.81
C LEU A 95 -8.77 -10.54 -10.28
N LYS A 96 -10.05 -10.76 -10.58
CA LYS A 96 -10.50 -10.96 -11.98
C LYS A 96 -10.21 -9.74 -12.88
N SER A 97 -10.43 -8.54 -12.35
CA SER A 97 -10.15 -7.30 -13.08
C SER A 97 -8.67 -7.09 -13.31
N ARG A 98 -7.84 -7.40 -12.30
CA ARG A 98 -6.38 -7.34 -12.40
C ARG A 98 -5.86 -8.27 -13.49
N ASP A 99 -6.25 -9.55 -13.42
CA ASP A 99 -5.77 -10.57 -14.37
C ASP A 99 -6.09 -10.18 -15.81
N LYS A 100 -7.31 -9.67 -16.05
CA LYS A 100 -7.69 -9.17 -17.37
C LYS A 100 -6.82 -7.98 -17.81
N LYS A 101 -6.61 -6.99 -16.95
CA LYS A 101 -5.82 -5.79 -17.29
C LYS A 101 -4.35 -6.13 -17.55
N VAL A 102 -3.79 -7.06 -16.79
CA VAL A 102 -2.41 -7.55 -16.99
C VAL A 102 -2.30 -8.27 -18.34
N GLN A 103 -3.27 -9.12 -18.69
CA GLN A 103 -3.32 -9.78 -19.97
C GLN A 103 -3.48 -8.77 -21.12
N ASP A 104 -4.39 -7.82 -21.00
CA ASP A 104 -4.61 -6.77 -22.01
C ASP A 104 -3.31 -5.96 -22.23
N SER A 105 -2.57 -5.65 -21.16
CA SER A 105 -1.32 -4.89 -21.26
C SER A 105 -0.18 -5.66 -21.90
N TYR A 106 -0.17 -6.99 -21.84
CA TYR A 106 0.80 -7.82 -22.53
C TYR A 106 0.74 -7.66 -24.07
N TYR A 107 -0.47 -7.51 -24.60
CA TYR A 107 -0.73 -7.35 -26.03
C TYR A 107 -0.86 -5.88 -26.47
N PHE A 108 -0.73 -4.94 -25.53
CA PHE A 108 -0.81 -3.51 -25.84
C PHE A 108 0.37 -3.12 -26.76
N GLU A 109 0.10 -2.45 -27.86
CA GLU A 109 1.08 -2.04 -28.88
C GLU A 109 1.83 -3.18 -29.59
N ASN A 110 1.75 -4.43 -29.14
CA ASN A 110 2.37 -5.57 -29.81
C ASN A 110 1.46 -6.81 -29.74
N PRO A 111 0.64 -7.04 -30.77
CA PRO A 111 -0.28 -8.19 -30.81
C PRO A 111 0.41 -9.57 -30.70
N GLU A 112 1.70 -9.65 -31.05
CA GLU A 112 2.50 -10.88 -30.91
C GLU A 112 3.11 -11.03 -29.50
N GLY A 113 3.01 -9.99 -28.66
CA GLY A 113 3.59 -9.99 -27.31
C GLY A 113 5.12 -9.83 -27.32
N GLY A 114 5.81 -10.79 -26.71
CA GLY A 114 7.27 -10.79 -26.65
C GLY A 114 7.85 -10.06 -25.44
N SER A 115 9.12 -9.67 -25.51
CA SER A 115 9.88 -9.10 -24.39
C SER A 115 9.26 -7.82 -23.83
N MET A 116 8.78 -6.94 -24.69
CA MET A 116 8.10 -5.71 -24.32
C MET A 116 6.73 -5.98 -23.70
N GLY A 117 5.98 -6.95 -24.21
CA GLY A 117 4.71 -7.38 -23.60
C GLY A 117 4.90 -7.85 -22.17
N VAL A 118 5.97 -8.62 -21.89
CA VAL A 118 6.32 -9.01 -20.51
C VAL A 118 6.59 -7.78 -19.64
N LEU A 119 7.35 -6.82 -20.12
CA LEU A 119 7.67 -5.60 -19.37
C LEU A 119 6.40 -4.79 -19.06
N PHE A 120 5.50 -4.60 -20.04
CA PHE A 120 4.22 -3.90 -19.84
C PHE A 120 3.32 -4.63 -18.86
N SER A 121 3.19 -5.96 -18.96
CA SER A 121 2.37 -6.76 -18.05
C SER A 121 2.88 -6.71 -16.61
N LEU A 122 4.19 -6.83 -16.39
CA LEU A 122 4.81 -6.69 -15.07
C LEU A 122 4.58 -5.29 -14.47
N ASN A 123 4.84 -4.24 -15.23
CA ASN A 123 4.64 -2.87 -14.78
C ASN A 123 3.16 -2.59 -14.43
N THR A 124 2.24 -3.11 -15.24
CA THR A 124 0.80 -3.00 -14.99
C THR A 124 0.42 -3.74 -13.71
N ASN A 125 0.93 -4.96 -13.52
CA ASN A 125 0.64 -5.75 -12.32
C ASN A 125 1.17 -5.08 -11.05
N VAL A 126 2.41 -4.58 -11.06
CA VAL A 126 3.00 -3.84 -9.93
C VAL A 126 2.13 -2.62 -9.56
N LYS A 127 1.72 -1.82 -10.53
CA LYS A 127 0.85 -0.65 -10.28
C LYS A 127 -0.50 -1.03 -9.69
N LEU A 128 -1.12 -2.11 -10.20
CA LEU A 128 -2.42 -2.57 -9.69
C LEU A 128 -2.29 -3.14 -8.26
N LEU A 129 -1.23 -3.87 -7.96
CA LEU A 129 -0.92 -4.38 -6.63
C LEU A 129 -0.68 -3.23 -5.64
N GLU A 130 0.17 -2.25 -6.00
CA GLU A 130 0.42 -1.04 -5.21
C GLU A 130 -0.89 -0.32 -4.88
N GLN A 131 -1.68 0.02 -5.90
CA GLN A 131 -2.94 0.71 -5.71
C GLN A 131 -3.87 -0.06 -4.77
N ARG A 132 -4.06 -1.36 -5.00
CA ARG A 132 -4.95 -2.18 -4.18
C ARG A 132 -4.48 -2.31 -2.75
N THR A 133 -3.18 -2.48 -2.54
CA THR A 133 -2.60 -2.58 -1.22
C THR A 133 -2.80 -1.30 -0.42
N LEU A 134 -2.61 -0.13 -1.05
CA LEU A 134 -2.85 1.16 -0.41
C LEU A 134 -4.33 1.42 -0.10
N GLU A 135 -5.26 0.99 -0.97
CA GLU A 135 -6.70 1.03 -0.70
C GLU A 135 -7.07 0.19 0.53
N LEU A 136 -6.50 -1.03 0.63
CA LEU A 136 -6.71 -1.90 1.79
C LEU A 136 -6.06 -1.35 3.06
N ALA A 137 -4.88 -0.75 2.96
CA ALA A 137 -4.21 -0.12 4.09
C ALA A 137 -5.04 1.03 4.66
N GLU A 138 -5.58 1.88 3.82
CA GLU A 138 -6.50 2.94 4.22
C GLU A 138 -7.80 2.41 4.84
N MET A 139 -8.36 1.33 4.29
CA MET A 139 -9.51 0.65 4.90
C MET A 139 -9.17 0.13 6.30
N TYR A 140 -7.99 -0.48 6.47
CA TYR A 140 -7.53 -0.97 7.76
C TYR A 140 -7.39 0.15 8.79
N ASP A 141 -6.78 1.28 8.41
CA ASP A 141 -6.66 2.46 9.27
C ASP A 141 -8.03 2.99 9.69
N ARG A 142 -8.99 3.13 8.77
CA ARG A 142 -10.37 3.53 9.10
C ARG A 142 -11.06 2.55 10.08
N LEU A 143 -10.87 1.26 9.90
CA LEU A 143 -11.49 0.24 10.75
C LEU A 143 -10.88 0.19 12.15
N THR A 144 -9.64 0.61 12.31
CA THR A 144 -8.92 0.64 13.59
C THR A 144 -8.92 2.00 14.26
N GLY A 145 -9.47 3.02 13.62
CA GLY A 145 -9.51 4.40 14.15
C GLY A 145 -8.13 5.06 14.19
N LYS A 146 -7.26 4.67 13.29
CA LYS A 146 -5.88 5.17 13.17
C LYS A 146 -5.69 6.03 11.96
#